data_77b496d70442e94bd1eac7e22751c676
#
_entry.id   77b496d70442e94bd1eac7e22751c676
#
_cell.length_a   1.000
_cell.length_b   1.000
_cell.length_c   1.000
_cell.angle_alpha   90.00
_cell.angle_beta   90.00
_cell.angle_gamma   90.00
#
_symmetry.space_group_name_H-M   'P 1'
#
loop_
_entity.id
_entity.type
_entity.pdbx_description
1 polymer ?
#
loop_
_entity_poly.entity_id
_entity_poly.type
_entity_poly.pdbx_seq_one_letter_code
_entity_poly.pdbx_strand_id
1 'polypeptide(L)'
;KTLICLKTRNAIIISPHPAAKASTIAAAKVVLDAAVKAGAPEGIIGWIDAPSLELTNTVMRDADIILATGGPGMVKAAYSSGKPALGVGAGNTPVIIDDTADVRMAVNSIIHSKTFDNGMICASEQSVTVLESVYEEAKKEFQYRGCYFLKPGEELDKVRKTIIINGALNSKIPGKSAYEIAQMAGVDVPKNTKILIGEVESVDISEEFAHEKLSPVLGMYKAKTFDEALEKAAQLVADGGYGHTSSLYVHPAETEKIAKHAAAMKTCRVLILSLIHI
;
A
#
# COMPACT_ATOMS: atom_id res chain seq x y z
N LYS A 1 16.05 0.44 3.68
CA LYS A 1 16.97 1.57 3.42
C LYS A 1 18.38 1.26 3.96
N THR A 2 18.53 0.93 5.24
CA THR A 2 19.84 0.71 5.89
C THR A 2 20.74 -0.27 5.14
N LEU A 3 20.22 -1.44 4.75
CA LEU A 3 21.01 -2.43 4.01
C LEU A 3 21.50 -1.92 2.63
N ILE A 4 20.69 -1.08 1.97
CA ILE A 4 21.10 -0.46 0.71
C ILE A 4 22.25 0.53 0.96
N CYS A 5 22.14 1.38 1.97
CA CYS A 5 23.19 2.33 2.32
C CYS A 5 24.51 1.60 2.64
N LEU A 6 24.47 0.57 3.49
CA LEU A 6 25.66 -0.24 3.81
C LEU A 6 26.27 -0.89 2.56
N LYS A 7 25.43 -1.49 1.70
CA LYS A 7 25.89 -2.15 0.47
C LYS A 7 26.55 -1.16 -0.51
N THR A 8 26.13 0.08 -0.50
CA THR A 8 26.71 1.17 -1.32
C THR A 8 27.77 1.99 -0.60
N ARG A 9 28.19 1.56 0.59
CA ARG A 9 29.22 2.21 1.44
C ARG A 9 28.86 3.63 1.88
N ASN A 10 27.56 3.86 2.13
CA ASN A 10 27.07 5.10 2.71
C ASN A 10 26.72 4.91 4.18
N ALA A 11 27.04 5.91 4.99
CA ALA A 11 26.47 6.02 6.33
C ALA A 11 24.98 6.43 6.23
N ILE A 12 24.22 6.20 7.28
CA ILE A 12 22.81 6.58 7.33
C ILE A 12 22.44 7.16 8.69
N ILE A 13 21.68 8.26 8.66
CA ILE A 13 20.98 8.80 9.84
C ILE A 13 19.48 8.55 9.66
N ILE A 14 18.89 7.86 10.63
CA ILE A 14 17.47 7.50 10.60
C ILE A 14 16.67 8.52 11.40
N SER A 15 15.70 9.18 10.78
CA SER A 15 14.66 9.96 11.45
C SER A 15 13.40 9.08 11.55
N PRO A 16 13.14 8.45 12.71
CA PRO A 16 12.03 7.53 12.86
C PRO A 16 10.69 8.26 12.99
N HIS A 17 9.62 7.63 12.54
CA HIS A 17 8.28 8.12 12.85
C HIS A 17 8.05 8.03 14.38
N PRO A 18 7.45 9.05 15.02
CA PRO A 18 7.28 9.07 16.48
C PRO A 18 6.59 7.82 17.05
N ALA A 19 5.55 7.31 16.39
CA ALA A 19 4.82 6.12 16.81
C ALA A 19 5.62 4.80 16.66
N ALA A 20 6.64 4.77 15.80
CA ALA A 20 7.48 3.60 15.53
C ALA A 20 8.92 3.77 16.02
N LYS A 21 9.20 4.79 16.83
CA LYS A 21 10.58 5.14 17.26
C LYS A 21 11.31 3.96 17.90
N ALA A 22 10.70 3.35 18.90
CA ALA A 22 11.35 2.29 19.67
C ALA A 22 11.72 1.07 18.79
N SER A 23 10.80 0.59 17.96
CA SER A 23 11.02 -0.54 17.05
C SER A 23 12.03 -0.21 15.96
N THR A 24 11.98 1.01 15.41
CA THR A 24 12.92 1.47 14.37
C THR A 24 14.35 1.52 14.92
N ILE A 25 14.54 2.08 16.13
CA ILE A 25 15.85 2.16 16.77
C ILE A 25 16.36 0.77 17.15
N ALA A 26 15.50 -0.11 17.67
CA ALA A 26 15.89 -1.48 17.99
C ALA A 26 16.37 -2.23 16.73
N ALA A 27 15.65 -2.11 15.62
CA ALA A 27 16.06 -2.70 14.34
C ALA A 27 17.39 -2.10 13.82
N ALA A 28 17.57 -0.78 13.95
CA ALA A 28 18.82 -0.12 13.56
C ALA A 28 20.01 -0.64 14.35
N LYS A 29 19.87 -0.85 15.67
CA LYS A 29 20.93 -1.42 16.55
C LYS A 29 21.31 -2.83 16.11
N VAL A 30 20.34 -3.70 15.83
CA VAL A 30 20.61 -5.07 15.35
C VAL A 30 21.45 -5.05 14.07
N VAL A 31 21.12 -4.17 13.13
CA VAL A 31 21.88 -4.05 11.88
C VAL A 31 23.26 -3.44 12.12
N LEU A 32 23.38 -2.42 12.98
CA LEU A 32 24.66 -1.81 13.34
C LEU A 32 25.59 -2.83 13.99
N ASP A 33 25.12 -3.58 14.99
CA ASP A 33 25.91 -4.60 15.69
C ASP A 33 26.43 -5.67 14.73
N ALA A 34 25.58 -6.11 13.80
CA ALA A 34 25.99 -7.08 12.78
C ALA A 34 27.02 -6.49 11.81
N ALA A 35 26.84 -5.24 11.38
CA ALA A 35 27.78 -4.54 10.50
C ALA A 35 29.15 -4.35 11.14
N VAL A 36 29.18 -3.89 12.40
CA VAL A 36 30.43 -3.69 13.14
C VAL A 36 31.17 -5.01 13.38
N LYS A 37 30.45 -6.09 13.74
CA LYS A 37 31.02 -7.43 13.84
C LYS A 37 31.64 -7.92 12.54
N ALA A 38 31.10 -7.47 11.41
CA ALA A 38 31.63 -7.78 10.06
C ALA A 38 32.75 -6.82 9.61
N GLY A 39 33.20 -5.88 10.46
CA GLY A 39 34.29 -4.95 10.19
C GLY A 39 33.87 -3.58 9.66
N ALA A 40 32.59 -3.21 9.73
CA ALA A 40 32.15 -1.86 9.41
C ALA A 40 32.61 -0.87 10.52
N PRO A 41 32.84 0.41 10.18
CA PRO A 41 33.15 1.43 11.19
C PRO A 41 32.00 1.61 12.19
N GLU A 42 32.35 1.87 13.45
CA GLU A 42 31.36 2.35 14.43
C GLU A 42 30.73 3.67 13.95
N GLY A 43 29.43 3.86 14.22
CA GLY A 43 28.76 5.09 13.85
C GLY A 43 28.26 5.15 12.41
N ILE A 44 28.43 4.09 11.59
CA ILE A 44 27.91 4.05 10.21
C ILE A 44 26.38 4.11 10.13
N ILE A 45 25.68 3.77 11.21
CA ILE A 45 24.23 3.89 11.36
C ILE A 45 23.95 4.75 12.60
N GLY A 46 23.35 5.91 12.39
CA GLY A 46 22.85 6.79 13.44
C GLY A 46 21.32 6.91 13.40
N TRP A 47 20.74 7.45 14.46
CA TRP A 47 19.30 7.73 14.55
C TRP A 47 19.01 8.92 15.44
N ILE A 48 17.81 9.48 15.27
CA ILE A 48 17.30 10.56 16.12
C ILE A 48 16.48 9.94 17.28
N ASP A 49 16.93 10.13 18.51
CA ASP A 49 16.23 9.62 19.70
C ASP A 49 14.99 10.44 20.09
N ALA A 50 14.97 11.73 19.77
CA ALA A 50 13.87 12.64 20.02
C ALA A 50 13.37 13.24 18.69
N PRO A 51 12.58 12.49 17.90
CA PRO A 51 12.13 12.95 16.58
C PRO A 51 11.30 14.23 16.70
N SER A 52 11.68 15.24 15.92
CA SER A 52 10.97 16.49 15.78
C SER A 52 11.00 16.94 14.32
N LEU A 53 10.11 17.86 13.96
CA LEU A 53 10.12 18.45 12.61
C LEU A 53 11.43 19.23 12.37
N GLU A 54 11.92 19.95 13.37
CA GLU A 54 13.16 20.72 13.31
C GLU A 54 14.36 19.81 13.03
N LEU A 55 14.53 18.72 13.79
CA LEU A 55 15.61 17.75 13.57
C LEU A 55 15.49 17.04 12.22
N THR A 56 14.28 16.73 11.78
CA THR A 56 14.07 16.16 10.46
C THR A 56 14.51 17.13 9.36
N ASN A 57 14.16 18.40 9.46
CA ASN A 57 14.59 19.43 8.52
C ASN A 57 16.11 19.65 8.57
N THR A 58 16.72 19.59 9.75
CA THR A 58 18.18 19.67 9.92
C THR A 58 18.88 18.52 9.20
N VAL A 59 18.41 17.29 9.39
CA VAL A 59 18.99 16.12 8.68
C VAL A 59 18.80 16.26 7.16
N MET A 60 17.63 16.74 6.69
CA MET A 60 17.41 16.95 5.25
C MET A 60 18.35 18.03 4.68
N ARG A 61 18.65 19.07 5.44
CA ARG A 61 19.57 20.15 5.02
C ARG A 61 21.03 19.68 4.97
N ASP A 62 21.44 18.86 5.94
CA ASP A 62 22.86 18.53 6.17
C ASP A 62 23.29 17.21 5.52
N ALA A 63 22.33 16.31 5.17
CA ALA A 63 22.63 15.07 4.45
C ALA A 63 23.08 15.31 3.01
N ASP A 64 23.90 14.41 2.46
CA ASP A 64 24.32 14.44 1.06
C ASP A 64 23.22 13.95 0.14
N ILE A 65 22.42 12.98 0.58
CA ILE A 65 21.28 12.42 -0.15
C ILE A 65 20.16 12.03 0.81
N ILE A 66 18.92 12.23 0.40
CA ILE A 66 17.73 11.96 1.19
C ILE A 66 16.97 10.76 0.64
N LEU A 67 16.66 9.79 1.50
CA LEU A 67 15.75 8.67 1.21
C LEU A 67 14.44 8.88 1.99
N ALA A 68 13.53 9.67 1.46
CA ALA A 68 12.25 9.95 2.09
C ALA A 68 11.19 8.91 1.73
N THR A 69 10.48 8.38 2.73
CA THR A 69 9.28 7.57 2.55
C THR A 69 8.22 8.08 3.50
N GLY A 70 7.09 8.47 2.99
CA GLY A 70 6.02 9.03 3.80
C GLY A 70 4.93 9.69 2.97
N GLY A 71 4.03 10.40 3.65
CA GLY A 71 2.96 11.13 2.97
C GLY A 71 3.48 12.25 2.04
N PRO A 72 2.58 12.83 1.23
CA PRO A 72 2.96 13.84 0.22
C PRO A 72 3.75 15.03 0.79
N GLY A 73 3.45 15.45 2.02
CA GLY A 73 4.15 16.54 2.71
C GLY A 73 5.64 16.24 2.96
N MET A 74 5.94 15.02 3.40
CA MET A 74 7.32 14.57 3.64
C MET A 74 8.12 14.51 2.33
N VAL A 75 7.52 13.97 1.28
CA VAL A 75 8.16 13.86 -0.05
C VAL A 75 8.41 15.26 -0.63
N LYS A 76 7.42 16.16 -0.51
CA LYS A 76 7.59 17.57 -0.94
C LYS A 76 8.71 18.26 -0.16
N ALA A 77 8.79 18.08 1.15
CA ALA A 77 9.87 18.63 1.98
C ALA A 77 11.24 18.10 1.53
N ALA A 78 11.38 16.81 1.26
CA ALA A 78 12.61 16.21 0.80
C ALA A 78 13.07 16.81 -0.54
N TYR A 79 12.18 16.92 -1.52
CA TYR A 79 12.51 17.53 -2.83
C TYR A 79 12.76 19.03 -2.75
N SER A 80 12.18 19.73 -1.77
CA SER A 80 12.37 21.16 -1.56
C SER A 80 13.59 21.50 -0.71
N SER A 81 14.33 20.51 -0.19
CA SER A 81 15.49 20.71 0.68
C SER A 81 16.73 21.27 -0.05
N GLY A 82 16.74 21.24 -1.39
CA GLY A 82 17.92 21.58 -2.20
C GLY A 82 18.98 20.48 -2.28
N LYS A 83 18.71 19.29 -1.72
CA LYS A 83 19.58 18.11 -1.77
C LYS A 83 19.04 17.06 -2.74
N PRO A 84 19.89 16.20 -3.30
CA PRO A 84 19.44 15.03 -4.02
C PRO A 84 18.49 14.20 -3.14
N ALA A 85 17.31 13.87 -3.63
CA ALA A 85 16.31 13.15 -2.88
C ALA A 85 15.65 12.04 -3.70
N LEU A 86 15.45 10.89 -3.07
CA LEU A 86 14.66 9.78 -3.55
C LEU A 86 13.40 9.70 -2.67
N GLY A 87 12.33 10.32 -3.14
CA GLY A 87 11.06 10.39 -2.43
C GLY A 87 10.10 9.28 -2.87
N VAL A 88 9.54 8.57 -1.90
CA VAL A 88 8.47 7.59 -2.12
C VAL A 88 7.24 8.10 -1.36
N GLY A 89 6.25 8.52 -2.12
CA GLY A 89 4.97 9.01 -1.60
C GLY A 89 3.92 7.93 -1.44
N ALA A 90 2.68 8.36 -1.28
CA ALA A 90 1.51 7.51 -1.35
C ALA A 90 1.42 6.81 -2.71
N GLY A 91 0.80 5.66 -2.74
CA GLY A 91 0.51 4.93 -3.96
C GLY A 91 -0.84 4.25 -3.84
N ASN A 92 -1.47 3.99 -4.97
CA ASN A 92 -2.66 3.16 -5.02
C ASN A 92 -2.30 1.90 -5.79
N THR A 93 -2.21 0.78 -5.10
CA THR A 93 -1.86 -0.50 -5.71
C THR A 93 -3.12 -1.18 -6.24
N PRO A 94 -3.44 -1.05 -7.56
CA PRO A 94 -4.56 -1.74 -8.14
C PRO A 94 -4.19 -3.18 -8.48
N VAL A 95 -5.20 -4.04 -8.40
CA VAL A 95 -5.14 -5.44 -8.84
C VAL A 95 -6.20 -5.70 -9.88
N ILE A 96 -5.88 -6.46 -10.91
CA ILE A 96 -6.85 -6.98 -11.88
C ILE A 96 -6.94 -8.50 -11.70
N ILE A 97 -8.16 -9.04 -11.63
CA ILE A 97 -8.45 -10.47 -11.76
C ILE A 97 -9.12 -10.68 -13.11
N ASP A 98 -8.35 -11.26 -14.03
CA ASP A 98 -8.81 -11.62 -15.38
C ASP A 98 -9.67 -12.88 -15.35
N ASP A 99 -10.50 -13.09 -16.36
CA ASP A 99 -11.35 -14.27 -16.49
C ASP A 99 -10.59 -15.58 -16.75
N THR A 100 -9.33 -15.50 -17.13
CA THR A 100 -8.44 -16.65 -17.29
C THR A 100 -7.63 -16.97 -16.03
N ALA A 101 -7.81 -16.18 -14.96
CA ALA A 101 -7.08 -16.37 -13.71
C ALA A 101 -7.58 -17.57 -12.91
N ASP A 102 -6.72 -18.17 -12.10
CA ASP A 102 -7.15 -18.98 -10.97
C ASP A 102 -7.69 -18.04 -9.87
N VAL A 103 -9.02 -17.89 -9.86
CA VAL A 103 -9.74 -16.98 -8.95
C VAL A 103 -9.46 -17.32 -7.48
N ARG A 104 -9.37 -18.61 -7.12
CA ARG A 104 -9.11 -19.03 -5.73
C ARG A 104 -7.71 -18.64 -5.28
N MET A 105 -6.72 -18.84 -6.16
CA MET A 105 -5.35 -18.42 -5.89
C MET A 105 -5.26 -16.90 -5.79
N ALA A 106 -5.89 -16.17 -6.72
CA ALA A 106 -5.88 -14.71 -6.74
C ALA A 106 -6.47 -14.13 -5.44
N VAL A 107 -7.67 -14.54 -5.07
CA VAL A 107 -8.34 -14.09 -3.84
C VAL A 107 -7.54 -14.45 -2.60
N ASN A 108 -7.01 -15.67 -2.51
CA ASN A 108 -6.19 -16.08 -1.38
C ASN A 108 -4.93 -15.20 -1.24
N SER A 109 -4.24 -14.94 -2.33
CA SER A 109 -3.02 -14.10 -2.34
C SER A 109 -3.34 -12.65 -1.96
N ILE A 110 -4.42 -12.08 -2.48
CA ILE A 110 -4.88 -10.73 -2.12
C ILE A 110 -5.20 -10.65 -0.61
N ILE A 111 -5.90 -11.63 -0.06
CA ILE A 111 -6.22 -11.65 1.38
C ILE A 111 -4.94 -11.71 2.22
N HIS A 112 -4.00 -12.58 1.89
CA HIS A 112 -2.74 -12.69 2.62
C HIS A 112 -1.93 -11.38 2.58
N SER A 113 -1.82 -10.78 1.40
CA SER A 113 -1.14 -9.50 1.23
C SER A 113 -1.85 -8.36 1.97
N LYS A 114 -3.17 -8.26 1.83
CA LYS A 114 -3.97 -7.18 2.43
C LYS A 114 -4.11 -7.28 3.95
N THR A 115 -3.98 -8.47 4.53
CA THR A 115 -4.04 -8.70 5.98
C THR A 115 -2.66 -8.70 6.64
N PHE A 116 -1.58 -8.81 5.86
CA PHE A 116 -0.25 -8.68 6.40
C PHE A 116 -0.08 -7.29 7.03
N ASP A 117 0.34 -7.27 8.29
CA ASP A 117 0.48 -6.05 9.09
C ASP A 117 -0.77 -5.13 9.05
N ASN A 118 -1.95 -5.74 9.07
CA ASN A 118 -3.25 -5.08 8.90
C ASN A 118 -3.31 -4.14 7.68
N GLY A 119 -2.71 -4.53 6.56
CA GLY A 119 -2.72 -3.77 5.31
C GLY A 119 -2.00 -2.43 5.36
N MET A 120 -1.14 -2.22 6.35
CA MET A 120 -0.40 -0.97 6.52
C MET A 120 0.74 -0.80 5.51
N ILE A 121 1.21 -1.88 4.89
CA ILE A 121 2.24 -1.81 3.85
C ILE A 121 1.66 -1.11 2.62
N CYS A 122 2.33 -0.06 2.16
CA CYS A 122 1.93 0.73 0.98
C CYS A 122 1.86 -0.08 -0.32
N ALA A 123 2.52 -1.24 -0.39
CA ALA A 123 2.45 -2.17 -1.51
C ALA A 123 1.24 -3.11 -1.46
N SER A 124 0.48 -3.18 -0.33
CA SER A 124 -0.72 -4.00 -0.27
C SER A 124 -1.80 -3.46 -1.20
N GLU A 125 -2.63 -4.33 -1.72
CA GLU A 125 -3.70 -3.98 -2.65
C GLU A 125 -4.66 -2.98 -2.03
N GLN A 126 -4.96 -1.90 -2.74
CA GLN A 126 -5.93 -0.90 -2.34
C GLN A 126 -7.28 -1.10 -3.02
N SER A 127 -7.25 -1.73 -4.19
CA SER A 127 -8.42 -1.98 -5.03
C SER A 127 -8.25 -3.27 -5.83
N VAL A 128 -9.36 -3.92 -6.13
CA VAL A 128 -9.41 -5.07 -7.05
C VAL A 128 -10.47 -4.85 -8.11
N THR A 129 -10.07 -4.88 -9.37
CA THR A 129 -10.98 -4.86 -10.52
C THR A 129 -11.10 -6.28 -11.06
N VAL A 130 -12.31 -6.79 -11.06
CA VAL A 130 -12.61 -8.17 -11.45
C VAL A 130 -13.44 -8.17 -12.73
N LEU A 131 -13.08 -9.02 -13.70
CA LEU A 131 -13.89 -9.18 -14.90
C LEU A 131 -15.27 -9.75 -14.56
N GLU A 132 -16.28 -9.25 -15.22
CA GLU A 132 -17.70 -9.55 -14.93
C GLU A 132 -18.00 -11.05 -14.95
N SER A 133 -17.38 -11.80 -15.85
CA SER A 133 -17.56 -13.25 -16.00
C SER A 133 -17.15 -14.06 -14.78
N VAL A 134 -16.19 -13.57 -13.98
CA VAL A 134 -15.68 -14.23 -12.75
C VAL A 134 -15.97 -13.44 -11.49
N TYR A 135 -16.71 -12.33 -11.60
CA TYR A 135 -16.97 -11.43 -10.47
C TYR A 135 -17.68 -12.11 -9.30
N GLU A 136 -18.75 -12.84 -9.59
CA GLU A 136 -19.53 -13.52 -8.55
C GLU A 136 -18.74 -14.69 -7.92
N GLU A 137 -17.88 -15.35 -8.69
CA GLU A 137 -16.99 -16.38 -8.15
C GLU A 137 -15.96 -15.75 -7.18
N ALA A 138 -15.31 -14.67 -7.59
CA ALA A 138 -14.37 -13.94 -6.73
C ALA A 138 -15.04 -13.42 -5.45
N LYS A 139 -16.25 -12.85 -5.57
CA LYS A 139 -17.03 -12.37 -4.42
C LYS A 139 -17.33 -13.49 -3.42
N LYS A 140 -17.81 -14.63 -3.88
CA LYS A 140 -18.06 -15.80 -3.04
C LYS A 140 -16.80 -16.32 -2.37
N GLU A 141 -15.67 -16.33 -3.07
CA GLU A 141 -14.40 -16.78 -2.53
C GLU A 141 -13.87 -15.82 -1.47
N PHE A 142 -13.98 -14.50 -1.65
CA PHE A 142 -13.68 -13.52 -0.61
C PHE A 142 -14.54 -13.73 0.64
N GLN A 143 -15.85 -13.92 0.48
CA GLN A 143 -16.78 -14.18 1.58
C GLN A 143 -16.44 -15.48 2.32
N TYR A 144 -16.20 -16.56 1.59
CA TYR A 144 -15.83 -17.85 2.13
C TYR A 144 -14.56 -17.78 2.99
N ARG A 145 -13.61 -16.92 2.63
CA ARG A 145 -12.35 -16.72 3.35
C ARG A 145 -12.45 -15.68 4.47
N GLY A 146 -13.62 -15.17 4.78
CA GLY A 146 -13.86 -14.29 5.93
C GLY A 146 -13.75 -12.81 5.66
N CYS A 147 -13.87 -12.37 4.40
CA CYS A 147 -14.06 -10.97 4.07
C CYS A 147 -15.52 -10.56 4.19
N TYR A 148 -15.77 -9.33 4.59
CA TYR A 148 -17.10 -8.78 4.75
C TYR A 148 -17.39 -7.76 3.66
N PHE A 149 -18.45 -7.99 2.88
CA PHE A 149 -18.94 -7.03 1.90
C PHE A 149 -19.90 -6.06 2.57
N LEU A 150 -19.53 -4.78 2.54
CA LEU A 150 -20.35 -3.71 3.09
C LEU A 150 -21.66 -3.61 2.30
N LYS A 151 -22.77 -3.51 3.02
CA LYS A 151 -24.07 -3.32 2.37
C LYS A 151 -24.14 -1.97 1.69
N PRO A 152 -24.66 -1.91 0.45
CA PRO A 152 -24.85 -0.64 -0.26
C PRO A 152 -25.67 0.35 0.57
N GLY A 153 -25.34 1.63 0.46
CA GLY A 153 -25.96 2.70 1.22
C GLY A 153 -25.30 2.89 2.59
N GLU A 154 -26.04 2.68 3.69
CA GLU A 154 -25.65 3.12 5.02
C GLU A 154 -24.26 2.56 5.49
N GLU A 155 -24.00 1.25 5.35
CA GLU A 155 -22.72 0.69 5.82
C GLU A 155 -21.56 1.20 4.98
N LEU A 156 -21.73 1.25 3.67
CA LEU A 156 -20.72 1.74 2.74
C LEU A 156 -20.38 3.21 3.02
N ASP A 157 -21.40 4.06 3.24
CA ASP A 157 -21.24 5.48 3.51
C ASP A 157 -20.60 5.75 4.89
N LYS A 158 -20.92 4.94 5.88
CA LYS A 158 -20.28 5.00 7.20
C LYS A 158 -18.78 4.71 7.10
N VAL A 159 -18.41 3.70 6.33
CA VAL A 159 -16.99 3.35 6.15
C VAL A 159 -16.28 4.41 5.31
N ARG A 160 -16.87 4.96 4.23
CA ARG A 160 -16.33 6.11 3.47
C ARG A 160 -15.92 7.25 4.41
N LYS A 161 -16.85 7.73 5.24
CA LYS A 161 -16.62 8.82 6.20
C LYS A 161 -15.61 8.48 7.29
N THR A 162 -15.32 7.20 7.50
CA THR A 162 -14.34 6.75 8.50
C THR A 162 -12.94 6.67 7.91
N ILE A 163 -12.80 6.19 6.67
CA ILE A 163 -11.48 6.00 6.05
C ILE A 163 -10.87 7.30 5.55
N ILE A 164 -11.67 8.21 5.01
CA ILE A 164 -11.21 9.51 4.52
C ILE A 164 -11.90 10.62 5.29
N ILE A 165 -11.13 11.55 5.85
CA ILE A 165 -11.61 12.72 6.58
C ILE A 165 -11.00 13.96 5.95
N ASN A 166 -11.85 14.88 5.50
CA ASN A 166 -11.43 16.12 4.84
C ASN A 166 -10.46 15.88 3.65
N GLY A 167 -10.74 14.85 2.84
CA GLY A 167 -9.94 14.48 1.67
C GLY A 167 -8.60 13.82 1.98
N ALA A 168 -8.33 13.46 3.23
CA ALA A 168 -7.10 12.78 3.64
C ALA A 168 -7.39 11.48 4.38
N LEU A 169 -6.45 10.54 4.33
CA LEU A 169 -6.53 9.29 5.09
C LEU A 169 -6.68 9.59 6.59
N ASN A 170 -7.66 8.99 7.24
CA ASN A 170 -7.82 9.06 8.68
C ASN A 170 -6.61 8.43 9.39
N SER A 171 -5.80 9.24 10.05
CA SER A 171 -4.57 8.81 10.72
C SER A 171 -4.78 7.78 11.86
N LYS A 172 -6.02 7.53 12.27
CA LYS A 172 -6.35 6.56 13.32
C LYS A 172 -6.55 5.15 12.82
N ILE A 173 -6.69 4.92 11.49
CA ILE A 173 -6.96 3.59 10.94
C ILE A 173 -5.73 2.78 10.55
N PRO A 174 -4.57 3.33 10.14
CA PRO A 174 -3.40 2.51 9.86
C PRO A 174 -3.02 1.62 11.05
N GLY A 175 -2.84 0.33 10.77
CA GLY A 175 -2.54 -0.68 11.79
C GLY A 175 -3.75 -1.27 12.53
N LYS A 176 -4.96 -0.76 12.30
CA LYS A 176 -6.20 -1.30 12.86
C LYS A 176 -6.69 -2.52 12.07
N SER A 177 -7.29 -3.47 12.79
CA SER A 177 -7.99 -4.60 12.15
C SER A 177 -9.27 -4.15 11.45
N ALA A 178 -9.77 -4.97 10.52
CA ALA A 178 -11.05 -4.72 9.85
C ALA A 178 -12.21 -4.57 10.86
N TYR A 179 -12.20 -5.38 11.93
CA TYR A 179 -13.19 -5.29 12.98
C TYR A 179 -13.15 -3.94 13.73
N GLU A 180 -11.96 -3.48 14.14
CA GLU A 180 -11.82 -2.17 14.79
C GLU A 180 -12.28 -1.01 13.91
N ILE A 181 -11.96 -1.07 12.60
CA ILE A 181 -12.41 -0.04 11.64
C ILE A 181 -13.93 -0.06 11.48
N ALA A 182 -14.53 -1.25 11.40
CA ALA A 182 -15.99 -1.38 11.37
C ALA A 182 -16.65 -0.81 12.63
N GLN A 183 -16.08 -1.07 13.82
CA GLN A 183 -16.56 -0.48 15.08
C GLN A 183 -16.45 1.05 15.07
N MET A 184 -15.33 1.60 14.56
CA MET A 184 -15.16 3.05 14.42
C MET A 184 -16.20 3.66 13.47
N ALA A 185 -16.61 2.92 12.45
CA ALA A 185 -17.64 3.32 11.49
C ALA A 185 -19.07 3.10 12.01
N GLY A 186 -19.25 2.40 13.14
CA GLY A 186 -20.57 2.00 13.62
C GLY A 186 -21.25 0.95 12.72
N VAL A 187 -20.47 0.03 12.17
CA VAL A 187 -20.92 -1.11 11.36
C VAL A 187 -20.67 -2.40 12.13
N ASP A 188 -21.68 -3.23 12.25
CA ASP A 188 -21.58 -4.51 12.95
C ASP A 188 -21.10 -5.62 11.99
N VAL A 189 -19.95 -6.21 12.33
CA VAL A 189 -19.32 -7.27 11.54
C VAL A 189 -18.80 -8.37 12.46
N PRO A 190 -18.62 -9.61 11.98
CA PRO A 190 -17.98 -10.67 12.77
C PRO A 190 -16.57 -10.26 13.24
N LYS A 191 -16.20 -10.62 14.49
CA LYS A 191 -14.89 -10.28 15.08
C LYS A 191 -13.69 -10.80 14.29
N ASN A 192 -13.86 -11.90 13.58
CA ASN A 192 -12.84 -12.51 12.73
C ASN A 192 -12.84 -12.02 11.29
N THR A 193 -13.56 -10.92 10.99
CA THR A 193 -13.54 -10.30 9.66
C THR A 193 -12.12 -9.90 9.28
N LYS A 194 -11.67 -10.37 8.12
CA LYS A 194 -10.31 -10.15 7.64
C LYS A 194 -10.17 -8.83 6.88
N ILE A 195 -11.11 -8.54 6.00
CA ILE A 195 -11.12 -7.34 5.14
C ILE A 195 -12.55 -6.82 5.03
N LEU A 196 -12.72 -5.50 5.07
CA LEU A 196 -13.95 -4.83 4.69
C LEU A 196 -13.88 -4.52 3.20
N ILE A 197 -14.84 -5.00 2.42
CA ILE A 197 -14.87 -4.78 0.97
C ILE A 197 -16.05 -3.87 0.62
N GLY A 198 -15.75 -2.75 -0.03
CA GLY A 198 -16.75 -1.88 -0.65
C GLY A 198 -16.87 -2.18 -2.13
N GLU A 199 -18.07 -2.58 -2.58
CA GLU A 199 -18.39 -2.65 -4.01
C GLU A 199 -18.70 -1.24 -4.48
N VAL A 200 -17.86 -0.69 -5.36
CA VAL A 200 -17.95 0.69 -5.85
C VAL A 200 -17.76 0.72 -7.36
N GLU A 201 -18.36 1.72 -8.01
CA GLU A 201 -18.33 1.85 -9.47
C GLU A 201 -17.26 2.85 -9.93
N SER A 202 -17.18 3.98 -9.23
CA SER A 202 -16.27 5.06 -9.60
C SER A 202 -14.84 4.80 -9.10
N VAL A 203 -13.88 4.98 -9.99
CA VAL A 203 -12.44 5.01 -9.69
C VAL A 203 -11.91 6.42 -9.55
N ASP A 204 -12.77 7.44 -9.70
CA ASP A 204 -12.41 8.83 -9.51
C ASP A 204 -12.01 9.11 -8.07
N ILE A 205 -11.06 10.03 -7.88
CA ILE A 205 -10.52 10.37 -6.55
C ILE A 205 -11.57 10.97 -5.60
N SER A 206 -12.75 11.36 -6.09
CA SER A 206 -13.86 11.76 -5.24
C SER A 206 -14.53 10.58 -4.52
N GLU A 207 -14.28 9.34 -4.94
CA GLU A 207 -14.70 8.12 -4.25
C GLU A 207 -13.67 7.75 -3.18
N GLU A 208 -14.06 7.69 -1.93
CA GLU A 208 -13.15 7.40 -0.81
C GLU A 208 -12.48 6.01 -0.91
N PHE A 209 -13.16 5.03 -1.49
CA PHE A 209 -12.56 3.71 -1.75
C PHE A 209 -11.50 3.72 -2.86
N ALA A 210 -11.42 4.79 -3.66
CA ALA A 210 -10.38 4.96 -4.66
C ALA A 210 -9.04 5.43 -4.07
N HIS A 211 -9.02 5.90 -2.81
CA HIS A 211 -7.81 6.36 -2.14
C HIS A 211 -6.94 5.21 -1.61
N GLU A 212 -5.67 5.52 -1.27
CA GLU A 212 -4.83 4.66 -0.43
C GLU A 212 -5.44 4.61 0.99
N LYS A 213 -5.58 3.40 1.55
CA LYS A 213 -6.28 3.18 2.82
C LYS A 213 -5.39 2.67 3.94
N LEU A 214 -4.21 2.11 3.64
CA LEU A 214 -3.21 1.58 4.59
C LEU A 214 -3.85 0.75 5.73
N SER A 215 -4.83 -0.07 5.39
CA SER A 215 -5.68 -0.80 6.31
C SER A 215 -6.38 -1.96 5.61
N PRO A 216 -6.98 -2.92 6.32
CA PRO A 216 -7.72 -4.03 5.71
C PRO A 216 -9.10 -3.60 5.19
N VAL A 217 -9.11 -2.55 4.36
CA VAL A 217 -10.26 -2.06 3.60
C VAL A 217 -9.90 -2.07 2.12
N LEU A 218 -10.76 -2.65 1.27
CA LEU A 218 -10.54 -2.88 -0.14
C LEU A 218 -11.71 -2.34 -0.97
N GLY A 219 -11.42 -1.60 -2.04
CA GLY A 219 -12.41 -1.28 -3.07
C GLY A 219 -12.51 -2.41 -4.09
N MET A 220 -13.72 -2.84 -4.44
CA MET A 220 -13.93 -3.86 -5.47
C MET A 220 -14.75 -3.29 -6.62
N TYR A 221 -14.19 -3.38 -7.82
CA TYR A 221 -14.74 -2.85 -9.05
C TYR A 221 -15.07 -3.99 -10.02
N LYS A 222 -16.11 -3.79 -10.82
CA LYS A 222 -16.47 -4.70 -11.93
C LYS A 222 -16.01 -4.08 -13.25
N ALA A 223 -15.53 -4.92 -14.16
CA ALA A 223 -15.22 -4.52 -15.54
C ALA A 223 -15.77 -5.54 -16.53
N LYS A 224 -16.30 -5.08 -17.65
CA LYS A 224 -16.84 -5.95 -18.70
C LYS A 224 -15.76 -6.58 -19.56
N THR A 225 -14.66 -5.86 -19.74
CA THR A 225 -13.54 -6.29 -20.58
C THR A 225 -12.21 -6.06 -19.87
N PHE A 226 -11.17 -6.73 -20.33
CA PHE A 226 -9.82 -6.52 -19.84
C PHE A 226 -9.32 -5.08 -20.04
N ASP A 227 -9.66 -4.48 -21.18
CA ASP A 227 -9.27 -3.10 -21.48
C ASP A 227 -9.95 -2.11 -20.51
N GLU A 228 -11.23 -2.30 -20.17
CA GLU A 228 -11.92 -1.51 -19.15
C GLU A 228 -11.27 -1.69 -17.76
N ALA A 229 -10.90 -2.93 -17.41
CA ALA A 229 -10.20 -3.17 -16.14
C ALA A 229 -8.84 -2.47 -16.09
N LEU A 230 -8.14 -2.46 -17.22
CA LEU A 230 -6.85 -1.79 -17.38
C LEU A 230 -6.98 -0.26 -17.26
N GLU A 231 -8.00 0.33 -17.88
CA GLU A 231 -8.29 1.76 -17.77
C GLU A 231 -8.59 2.16 -16.33
N LYS A 232 -9.46 1.40 -15.63
CA LYS A 232 -9.74 1.63 -14.20
C LYS A 232 -8.48 1.56 -13.34
N ALA A 233 -7.65 0.54 -13.54
CA ALA A 233 -6.40 0.39 -12.81
C ALA A 233 -5.41 1.53 -13.11
N ALA A 234 -5.29 1.95 -14.37
CA ALA A 234 -4.44 3.05 -14.77
C ALA A 234 -4.88 4.39 -14.16
N GLN A 235 -6.19 4.64 -14.08
CA GLN A 235 -6.76 5.82 -13.44
C GLN A 235 -6.45 5.84 -11.94
N LEU A 236 -6.64 4.72 -11.23
CA LEU A 236 -6.29 4.61 -9.81
C LEU A 236 -4.80 4.86 -9.55
N VAL A 237 -3.91 4.44 -10.47
CA VAL A 237 -2.48 4.75 -10.37
C VAL A 237 -2.22 6.24 -10.64
N ALA A 238 -2.90 6.84 -11.62
CA ALA A 238 -2.72 8.25 -11.96
C ALA A 238 -3.13 9.17 -10.80
N ASP A 239 -4.26 8.89 -10.17
CA ASP A 239 -4.82 9.69 -9.08
C ASP A 239 -4.12 9.43 -7.74
N GLY A 240 -3.71 8.17 -7.49
CA GLY A 240 -3.03 7.77 -6.26
C GLY A 240 -1.53 8.06 -6.23
N GLY A 241 -0.93 8.36 -7.38
CA GLY A 241 0.50 8.62 -7.54
C GLY A 241 1.24 7.53 -8.33
N TYR A 242 2.00 7.98 -9.32
CA TYR A 242 2.83 7.11 -10.16
C TYR A 242 4.00 6.48 -9.39
N GLY A 243 4.51 5.37 -9.92
CA GLY A 243 5.79 4.81 -9.53
C GLY A 243 5.72 3.76 -8.42
N HIS A 244 4.54 3.36 -7.93
CA HIS A 244 4.46 2.37 -6.87
C HIS A 244 4.35 0.92 -7.41
N THR A 245 3.21 0.27 -7.29
CA THR A 245 3.01 -1.16 -7.59
C THR A 245 1.69 -1.37 -8.30
N SER A 246 1.64 -2.34 -9.21
CA SER A 246 0.41 -2.89 -9.79
C SER A 246 0.49 -4.41 -9.89
N SER A 247 -0.64 -5.11 -9.88
CA SER A 247 -0.69 -6.56 -9.97
C SER A 247 -1.77 -7.04 -10.94
N LEU A 248 -1.49 -8.14 -11.61
CA LEU A 248 -2.38 -8.81 -12.55
C LEU A 248 -2.43 -10.30 -12.26
N TYR A 249 -3.62 -10.82 -12.01
CA TYR A 249 -3.90 -12.25 -12.00
C TYR A 249 -4.52 -12.65 -13.34
N VAL A 250 -3.82 -13.49 -14.07
CA VAL A 250 -4.13 -13.89 -15.45
C VAL A 250 -3.47 -15.23 -15.73
N HIS A 251 -3.98 -16.01 -16.66
CA HIS A 251 -3.29 -17.22 -17.09
C HIS A 251 -1.95 -16.87 -17.77
N PRO A 252 -0.83 -17.53 -17.45
CA PRO A 252 0.50 -17.16 -17.98
C PRO A 252 0.61 -17.20 -19.52
N ALA A 253 -0.27 -17.93 -20.18
CA ALA A 253 -0.31 -17.98 -21.65
C ALA A 253 -0.88 -16.70 -22.29
N GLU A 254 -1.56 -15.84 -21.53
CA GLU A 254 -2.16 -14.57 -21.98
C GLU A 254 -1.09 -13.47 -22.11
N THR A 255 -0.06 -13.73 -22.91
CA THR A 255 1.12 -12.87 -23.04
C THR A 255 0.79 -11.46 -23.55
N GLU A 256 -0.27 -11.34 -24.38
CA GLU A 256 -0.74 -10.04 -24.88
C GLU A 256 -1.34 -9.20 -23.75
N LYS A 257 -2.20 -9.77 -22.89
CA LYS A 257 -2.77 -9.09 -21.74
C LYS A 257 -1.68 -8.67 -20.75
N ILE A 258 -0.69 -9.55 -20.52
CA ILE A 258 0.48 -9.26 -19.67
C ILE A 258 1.27 -8.07 -20.23
N ALA A 259 1.56 -8.07 -21.53
CA ALA A 259 2.29 -6.98 -22.18
C ALA A 259 1.52 -5.66 -22.14
N LYS A 260 0.20 -5.68 -22.41
CA LYS A 260 -0.66 -4.50 -22.30
C LYS A 260 -0.67 -3.92 -20.88
N HIS A 261 -0.82 -4.78 -19.86
CA HIS A 261 -0.77 -4.35 -18.46
C HIS A 261 0.58 -3.71 -18.11
N ALA A 262 1.69 -4.36 -18.47
CA ALA A 262 3.03 -3.84 -18.21
C ALA A 262 3.28 -2.48 -18.89
N ALA A 263 2.76 -2.28 -20.09
CA ALA A 263 2.90 -1.03 -20.83
C ALA A 263 2.03 0.11 -20.26
N ALA A 264 0.83 -0.21 -19.79
CA ALA A 264 -0.12 0.78 -19.30
C ALA A 264 0.17 1.25 -17.86
N MET A 265 0.69 0.35 -17.01
CA MET A 265 0.92 0.66 -15.60
C MET A 265 2.18 1.51 -15.42
N LYS A 266 2.01 2.76 -15.03
CA LYS A 266 3.13 3.67 -14.69
C LYS A 266 3.60 3.42 -13.25
N THR A 267 3.99 2.17 -12.98
CA THR A 267 4.47 1.70 -11.68
C THR A 267 5.88 1.13 -11.82
N CYS A 268 6.71 1.26 -10.80
CA CYS A 268 8.06 0.71 -10.80
C CYS A 268 8.07 -0.82 -10.60
N ARG A 269 6.95 -1.36 -10.15
CA ARG A 269 6.78 -2.78 -9.87
C ARG A 269 5.47 -3.26 -10.49
N VAL A 270 5.61 -4.10 -11.52
CA VAL A 270 4.49 -4.76 -12.21
C VAL A 270 4.58 -6.24 -11.85
N LEU A 271 3.59 -6.75 -11.16
CA LEU A 271 3.57 -8.11 -10.65
C LEU A 271 2.52 -8.94 -11.37
N ILE A 272 2.90 -10.15 -11.74
CA ILE A 272 2.02 -11.12 -12.37
C ILE A 272 1.85 -12.28 -11.39
N LEU A 273 0.61 -12.60 -11.07
CA LEU A 273 0.15 -13.70 -10.21
C LEU A 273 0.37 -13.56 -8.70
N SER A 274 1.13 -12.61 -8.17
CA SER A 274 1.22 -12.48 -6.71
C SER A 274 1.96 -11.25 -6.21
N LEU A 275 1.45 -10.62 -5.15
CA LEU A 275 2.17 -9.66 -4.28
C LEU A 275 2.80 -10.33 -3.06
N ILE A 276 2.41 -11.56 -2.73
CA ILE A 276 2.77 -12.23 -1.47
C ILE A 276 4.28 -12.57 -1.36
N HIS A 277 5.01 -12.57 -2.45
CA HIS A 277 6.44 -12.89 -2.47
C HIS A 277 7.35 -11.66 -2.38
N ILE A 278 6.85 -10.58 -1.86
CA ILE A 278 7.62 -9.39 -1.54
C ILE A 278 8.19 -9.51 -0.15
#